data_c0b416c55538d0fa1edfbbbeae1b2902
#
_entry.id   c0b416c55538d0fa1edfbbbeae1b2902
#
_cell.length_a   1.000
_cell.length_b   1.000
_cell.length_c   1.000
_cell.angle_alpha   90.00
_cell.angle_beta   90.00
_cell.angle_gamma   90.00
#
_symmetry.space_group_name_H-M   'P 1'
#
loop_
_entity.id
_entity.type
_entity.pdbx_description
1 polymer ?
#
loop_
_entity_poly.entity_id
_entity_poly.type
_entity_poly.pdbx_seq_one_letter_code
_entity_poly.pdbx_strand_id
1 'polypeptide(L)'
;MHDPLNPDETRASGGLWAGSVVMTGFVAGHALQLQQAQLWAAWVYAALFAAPLGGWAWAVLARRAGSWPSENPAWRVWLLLALSAAAMGFGLCGWRATVYAQQGLSPALEGRDLTLVGQVGAMPQRNEA
;
A
#
# COMPACT_ATOMS: atom_id res chain seq x y z
N MET A 1 17.50 40.26 15.75
CA MET A 1 17.69 40.22 14.29
C MET A 1 17.27 38.81 13.87
N HIS A 2 15.99 38.62 13.47
CA HIS A 2 15.46 37.32 13.11
C HIS A 2 15.79 37.11 11.62
N ASP A 3 16.61 36.13 11.35
CA ASP A 3 16.95 35.72 9.99
C ASP A 3 15.69 35.11 9.36
N PRO A 4 15.16 35.62 8.25
CA PRO A 4 14.00 35.02 7.61
C PRO A 4 14.43 33.64 7.12
N LEU A 5 13.75 32.61 7.64
CA LEU A 5 13.96 31.20 7.31
C LEU A 5 14.23 31.03 5.81
N ASN A 6 15.37 30.44 5.52
CA ASN A 6 15.81 30.15 4.16
C ASN A 6 14.71 29.37 3.42
N PRO A 7 14.22 29.85 2.26
CA PRO A 7 13.14 29.18 1.52
C PRO A 7 13.44 27.73 1.15
N ASP A 8 14.71 27.33 1.12
CA ASP A 8 15.13 25.97 0.87
C ASP A 8 14.90 25.04 2.07
N GLU A 9 14.97 25.54 3.30
CA GLU A 9 14.68 24.75 4.51
C GLU A 9 13.18 24.45 4.66
N THR A 10 12.32 25.40 4.27
CA THR A 10 10.86 25.18 4.29
C THR A 10 10.40 24.20 3.23
N ARG A 11 11.06 24.14 2.08
CA ARG A 11 10.79 23.14 1.04
C ARG A 11 11.26 21.75 1.45
N ALA A 12 12.45 21.65 2.06
CA ALA A 12 12.98 20.36 2.52
C ALA A 12 12.13 19.75 3.64
N SER A 13 11.66 20.58 4.59
CA SER A 13 10.80 20.10 5.68
C SER A 13 9.44 19.59 5.16
N GLY A 14 8.82 20.28 4.22
CA GLY A 14 7.56 19.85 3.60
C GLY A 14 7.63 18.48 2.92
N GLY A 15 8.77 18.16 2.28
CA GLY A 15 9.00 16.86 1.65
C GLY A 15 9.11 15.71 2.65
N LEU A 16 9.78 15.94 3.78
CA LEU A 16 9.93 14.93 4.84
C LEU A 16 8.59 14.57 5.49
N TRP A 17 7.73 15.56 5.76
CA TRP A 17 6.40 15.32 6.32
C TRP A 17 5.49 14.55 5.34
N ALA A 18 5.57 14.86 4.04
CA ALA A 18 4.82 14.13 3.02
C ALA A 18 5.21 12.65 2.97
N GLY A 19 6.51 12.36 3.00
CA GLY A 19 7.03 11.00 3.05
C GLY A 19 6.53 10.22 4.26
N SER A 20 6.58 10.84 5.44
CA SER A 20 6.12 10.21 6.68
C SER A 20 4.62 9.89 6.65
N VAL A 21 3.77 10.80 6.16
CA VAL A 21 2.31 10.59 6.05
C VAL A 21 2.01 9.45 5.07
N VAL A 22 2.66 9.41 3.92
CA VAL A 22 2.49 8.34 2.93
C VAL A 22 2.92 6.99 3.50
N MET A 23 4.08 6.92 4.14
CA MET A 23 4.58 5.68 4.73
C MET A 23 3.67 5.17 5.85
N THR A 24 3.22 6.06 6.75
CA THR A 24 2.30 5.69 7.83
C THR A 24 0.97 5.18 7.26
N GLY A 25 0.41 5.86 6.26
CA GLY A 25 -0.81 5.40 5.60
C GLY A 25 -0.63 4.03 4.95
N PHE A 26 0.45 3.84 4.23
CA PHE A 26 0.76 2.56 3.56
C PHE A 26 0.90 1.39 4.55
N VAL A 27 1.63 1.59 5.64
CA VAL A 27 1.78 0.58 6.70
C VAL A 27 0.44 0.30 7.39
N ALA A 28 -0.36 1.32 7.66
CA ALA A 28 -1.69 1.15 8.23
C ALA A 28 -2.61 0.33 7.32
N GLY A 29 -2.55 0.55 6.00
CA GLY A 29 -3.27 -0.26 5.01
C GLY A 29 -2.89 -1.74 5.05
N HIS A 30 -1.60 -2.06 5.15
CA HIS A 30 -1.12 -3.43 5.31
C HIS A 30 -1.60 -4.06 6.63
N ALA A 31 -1.52 -3.31 7.73
CA ALA A 31 -1.96 -3.78 9.04
C ALA A 31 -3.46 -4.10 9.06
N LEU A 32 -4.29 -3.27 8.43
CA LEU A 32 -5.72 -3.50 8.29
C LEU A 32 -6.02 -4.76 7.46
N GLN A 33 -5.25 -5.00 6.39
CA GLN A 33 -5.41 -6.19 5.57
C GLN A 33 -5.14 -7.48 6.36
N LEU A 34 -4.14 -7.49 7.25
CA LEU A 34 -3.81 -8.65 8.07
C LEU A 34 -4.90 -9.00 9.10
N GLN A 35 -5.81 -8.08 9.41
CA GLN A 35 -6.93 -8.32 10.33
C GLN A 35 -8.16 -8.88 9.61
N GLN A 36 -8.13 -9.04 8.30
CA GLN A 36 -9.25 -9.61 7.56
C GLN A 36 -9.37 -11.13 7.83
N ALA A 37 -10.56 -11.54 8.27
CA ALA A 37 -10.87 -12.97 8.49
C ALA A 37 -11.04 -13.73 7.18
N GLN A 38 -11.42 -13.05 6.08
CA GLN A 38 -11.63 -13.66 4.78
C GLN A 38 -11.11 -12.74 3.68
N LEU A 39 -10.52 -13.34 2.65
CA LEU A 39 -10.07 -12.60 1.46
C LEU A 39 -11.28 -12.21 0.59
N TRP A 40 -11.29 -10.98 0.13
CA TRP A 40 -12.26 -10.49 -0.83
C TRP A 40 -11.90 -10.96 -2.25
N ALA A 41 -12.82 -10.73 -3.19
CA ALA A 41 -12.55 -11.02 -4.59
C ALA A 41 -11.36 -10.17 -5.11
N ALA A 42 -10.49 -10.78 -5.91
CA ALA A 42 -9.25 -10.14 -6.40
C ALA A 42 -9.48 -8.78 -7.08
N TRP A 43 -10.60 -8.61 -7.79
CA TRP A 43 -10.94 -7.36 -8.47
C TRP A 43 -11.13 -6.18 -7.49
N VAL A 44 -11.60 -6.45 -6.24
CA VAL A 44 -11.76 -5.41 -5.22
C VAL A 44 -10.40 -4.85 -4.83
N TYR A 45 -9.41 -5.71 -4.63
CA TYR A 45 -8.05 -5.29 -4.31
C TYR A 45 -7.39 -4.55 -5.46
N ALA A 46 -7.62 -5.01 -6.70
CA ALA A 46 -7.16 -4.31 -7.89
C ALA A 46 -7.77 -2.90 -8.00
N ALA A 47 -9.06 -2.76 -7.72
CA ALA A 47 -9.74 -1.47 -7.71
C ALA A 47 -9.20 -0.54 -6.61
N LEU A 48 -8.99 -1.04 -5.40
CA LEU A 48 -8.42 -0.29 -4.28
C LEU A 48 -6.98 0.17 -4.55
N PHE A 49 -6.23 -0.60 -5.32
CA PHE A 49 -4.89 -0.20 -5.74
C PHE A 49 -4.94 0.83 -6.89
N ALA A 50 -5.82 0.64 -7.88
CA ALA A 50 -5.89 1.48 -9.07
C ALA A 50 -6.60 2.82 -8.83
N ALA A 51 -7.62 2.87 -7.96
CA ALA A 51 -8.41 4.08 -7.72
C ALA A 51 -7.57 5.28 -7.21
N PRO A 52 -6.63 5.14 -6.27
CA PRO A 52 -5.74 6.23 -5.87
C PRO A 52 -4.87 6.72 -7.02
N LEU A 53 -4.34 5.83 -7.85
CA LEU A 53 -3.52 6.20 -9.02
C LEU A 53 -4.33 7.04 -10.02
N GLY A 54 -5.57 6.62 -10.31
CA GLY A 54 -6.49 7.37 -11.16
C GLY A 54 -6.84 8.73 -10.57
N GLY A 55 -7.10 8.80 -9.27
CA GLY A 55 -7.35 10.06 -8.56
C GLY A 55 -6.18 11.02 -8.61
N TRP A 56 -4.96 10.53 -8.44
CA TRP A 56 -3.74 11.34 -8.57
C TRP A 56 -3.50 11.82 -9.99
N ALA A 57 -3.67 10.95 -11.00
CA ALA A 57 -3.57 11.34 -12.40
C ALA A 57 -4.59 12.44 -12.74
N TRP A 58 -5.83 12.27 -12.32
CA TRP A 58 -6.88 13.28 -12.46
C TRP A 58 -6.50 14.60 -11.79
N ALA A 59 -6.01 14.58 -10.54
CA ALA A 59 -5.61 15.77 -9.82
C ALA A 59 -4.47 16.54 -10.52
N VAL A 60 -3.50 15.83 -11.08
CA VAL A 60 -2.41 16.44 -11.87
C VAL A 60 -2.95 17.09 -13.14
N LEU A 61 -3.83 16.41 -13.86
CA LEU A 61 -4.45 16.94 -15.08
C LEU A 61 -5.32 18.16 -14.79
N ALA A 62 -6.15 18.12 -13.74
CA ALA A 62 -6.99 19.23 -13.32
C ALA A 62 -6.17 20.48 -12.92
N ARG A 63 -5.04 20.28 -12.23
CA ARG A 63 -4.10 21.39 -11.93
C ARG A 63 -3.50 21.99 -13.19
N ARG A 64 -3.10 21.17 -14.16
CA ARG A 64 -2.55 21.65 -15.43
C ARG A 64 -3.59 22.42 -16.26
N ALA A 65 -4.86 22.01 -16.19
CA ALA A 65 -5.97 22.68 -16.86
C ALA A 65 -6.47 23.95 -16.14
N GLY A 66 -5.90 24.32 -14.97
CA GLY A 66 -6.34 25.48 -14.20
C GLY A 66 -7.72 25.31 -13.54
N SER A 67 -8.29 24.11 -13.55
CA SER A 67 -9.63 23.82 -12.99
C SER A 67 -9.57 23.39 -11.52
N TRP A 68 -8.39 23.40 -10.89
CA TRP A 68 -8.24 22.99 -9.49
C TRP A 68 -8.66 24.11 -8.55
N PRO A 69 -9.56 23.86 -7.56
CA PRO A 69 -9.94 24.87 -6.58
C PRO A 69 -8.73 25.34 -5.78
N SER A 70 -8.50 26.66 -5.73
CA SER A 70 -7.37 27.26 -5.01
C SER A 70 -7.48 27.18 -3.48
N GLU A 71 -8.69 26.92 -2.96
CA GLU A 71 -9.01 27.00 -1.53
C GLU A 71 -9.08 25.63 -0.83
N ASN A 72 -8.25 24.65 -1.23
CA ASN A 72 -8.20 23.40 -0.50
C ASN A 72 -7.35 23.55 0.77
N PRO A 73 -7.93 23.40 1.97
CA PRO A 73 -7.16 23.47 3.20
C PRO A 73 -6.12 22.33 3.23
N ALA A 74 -4.91 22.66 3.68
CA ALA A 74 -3.75 21.77 3.65
C ALA A 74 -4.03 20.38 4.28
N TRP A 75 -4.83 20.33 5.37
CA TRP A 75 -5.16 19.06 6.04
C TRP A 75 -5.92 18.06 5.15
N ARG A 76 -6.76 18.55 4.21
CA ARG A 76 -7.47 17.67 3.24
C ARG A 76 -6.50 16.98 2.30
N VAL A 77 -5.46 17.69 1.87
CA VAL A 77 -4.42 17.11 1.02
C VAL A 77 -3.68 16.02 1.76
N TRP A 78 -3.30 16.26 3.02
CA TRP A 78 -2.62 15.27 3.85
C TRP A 78 -3.49 14.04 4.14
N LEU A 79 -4.77 14.25 4.42
CA LEU A 79 -5.73 13.18 4.63
C LEU A 79 -5.90 12.32 3.37
N LEU A 80 -6.06 12.96 2.21
CA LEU A 80 -6.17 12.25 0.93
C LEU A 80 -4.90 11.46 0.60
N LEU A 81 -3.72 12.02 0.88
CA LEU A 81 -2.44 11.33 0.74
C LEU A 81 -2.38 10.07 1.61
N ALA A 82 -2.71 10.20 2.89
CA ALA A 82 -2.71 9.09 3.84
C ALA A 82 -3.70 8.00 3.45
N LEU A 83 -4.94 8.36 3.10
CA LEU A 83 -5.98 7.42 2.69
C LEU A 83 -5.63 6.72 1.37
N SER A 84 -5.08 7.46 0.40
CA SER A 84 -4.62 6.89 -0.86
C SER A 84 -3.50 5.86 -0.64
N ALA A 85 -2.53 6.20 0.20
CA ALA A 85 -1.44 5.30 0.54
C ALA A 85 -1.94 4.06 1.29
N ALA A 86 -2.90 4.22 2.21
CA ALA A 86 -3.52 3.10 2.93
C ALA A 86 -4.29 2.18 1.98
N ALA A 87 -5.08 2.73 1.05
CA ALA A 87 -5.82 1.96 0.06
C ALA A 87 -4.87 1.18 -0.86
N MET A 88 -3.75 1.80 -1.29
CA MET A 88 -2.73 1.11 -2.08
C MET A 88 -2.05 -0.02 -1.31
N GLY A 89 -1.68 0.21 -0.04
CA GLY A 89 -1.08 -0.80 0.81
C GLY A 89 -2.01 -1.98 1.05
N PHE A 90 -3.26 -1.71 1.38
CA PHE A 90 -4.30 -2.71 1.56
C PHE A 90 -4.56 -3.51 0.27
N GLY A 91 -4.72 -2.82 -0.86
CA GLY A 91 -4.97 -3.45 -2.16
C GLY A 91 -3.82 -4.34 -2.61
N LEU A 92 -2.57 -3.86 -2.49
CA LEU A 92 -1.39 -4.63 -2.87
C LEU A 92 -1.22 -5.89 -2.01
N CYS A 93 -1.37 -5.77 -0.68
CA CYS A 93 -1.27 -6.90 0.22
C CYS A 93 -2.36 -7.94 -0.05
N GLY A 94 -3.61 -7.52 -0.20
CA GLY A 94 -4.73 -8.39 -0.49
C GLY A 94 -4.62 -9.07 -1.86
N TRP A 95 -4.18 -8.34 -2.88
CA TRP A 95 -3.91 -8.92 -4.20
C TRP A 95 -2.87 -10.05 -4.11
N ARG A 96 -1.73 -9.79 -3.46
CA ARG A 96 -0.68 -10.82 -3.28
C ARG A 96 -1.20 -12.02 -2.50
N ALA A 97 -2.00 -11.79 -1.45
CA ALA A 97 -2.60 -12.86 -0.66
C ALA A 97 -3.56 -13.73 -1.51
N THR A 98 -4.39 -13.12 -2.39
CA THR A 98 -5.29 -13.87 -3.28
C THR A 98 -4.53 -14.69 -4.31
N VAL A 99 -3.47 -14.12 -4.92
CA VAL A 99 -2.61 -14.86 -5.87
C VAL A 99 -1.94 -16.04 -5.18
N TYR A 100 -1.41 -15.83 -3.98
CA TYR A 100 -0.77 -16.90 -3.21
C TYR A 100 -1.76 -18.00 -2.81
N ALA A 101 -2.96 -17.63 -2.37
CA ALA A 101 -4.01 -18.58 -2.02
C ALA A 101 -4.46 -19.45 -3.21
N GLN A 102 -4.44 -18.91 -4.43
CA GLN A 102 -4.76 -19.65 -5.65
C GLN A 102 -3.66 -20.68 -6.03
N GLN A 103 -2.43 -20.49 -5.55
CA GLN A 103 -1.32 -21.41 -5.77
C GLN A 103 -1.22 -22.49 -4.68
N GLY A 104 -2.06 -22.40 -3.64
CA GLY A 104 -2.14 -23.40 -2.58
C GLY A 104 -2.69 -24.74 -3.05
N LEU A 105 -2.41 -25.79 -2.30
CA LEU A 105 -3.01 -27.10 -2.50
C LEU A 105 -4.54 -27.01 -2.40
N SER A 106 -5.24 -27.73 -3.28
CA SER A 106 -6.69 -27.78 -3.25
C SER A 106 -7.19 -28.28 -1.88
N PRO A 107 -8.19 -27.64 -1.25
CA PRO A 107 -8.79 -28.11 0.01
C PRO A 107 -9.31 -29.56 -0.08
N ALA A 108 -9.62 -30.05 -1.28
CA ALA A 108 -10.04 -31.43 -1.51
C ALA A 108 -8.92 -32.48 -1.23
N LEU A 109 -7.68 -32.02 -1.09
CA LEU A 109 -6.52 -32.85 -0.76
C LEU A 109 -6.20 -32.83 0.75
N GLU A 110 -6.93 -32.06 1.54
CA GLU A 110 -6.79 -32.00 2.97
C GLU A 110 -7.15 -33.35 3.59
N GLY A 111 -6.27 -33.90 4.45
CA GLY A 111 -6.44 -35.21 5.07
C GLY A 111 -6.15 -36.41 4.18
N ARG A 112 -5.60 -36.24 2.98
CA ARG A 112 -5.14 -37.34 2.10
C ARG A 112 -3.64 -37.50 2.16
N ASP A 113 -3.17 -38.75 2.15
CA ASP A 113 -1.76 -39.04 2.01
C ASP A 113 -1.30 -38.73 0.57
N LEU A 114 -0.39 -37.74 0.46
CA LEU A 114 0.17 -37.28 -0.81
C LEU A 114 1.62 -37.74 -0.92
N THR A 115 1.95 -38.45 -1.99
CA THR A 115 3.35 -38.73 -2.34
C THR A 115 3.92 -37.57 -3.11
N LEU A 116 4.82 -36.78 -2.50
CA LEU A 116 5.49 -35.67 -3.14
C LEU A 116 6.90 -36.08 -3.56
N VAL A 117 7.21 -35.84 -4.81
CA VAL A 117 8.57 -35.98 -5.34
C VAL A 117 9.12 -34.56 -5.51
N GLY A 118 10.13 -34.22 -4.74
CA GLY A 118 10.75 -32.92 -4.78
C GLY A 118 12.26 -32.97 -4.59
N GLN A 119 12.95 -31.98 -5.11
CA GLN A 119 14.37 -31.80 -4.88
C GLN A 119 14.57 -30.88 -3.67
N VAL A 120 15.44 -31.31 -2.73
CA VAL A 120 15.81 -30.48 -1.58
C VAL A 120 16.63 -29.29 -2.08
N GLY A 121 16.04 -28.08 -2.11
CA GLY A 121 16.67 -26.86 -2.64
C GLY A 121 17.67 -26.21 -1.68
N ALA A 122 17.59 -26.51 -0.36
CA ALA A 122 18.54 -26.02 0.62
C ALA A 122 18.61 -26.96 1.83
N MET A 123 19.77 -27.10 2.42
CA MET A 123 19.90 -27.81 3.71
C MET A 123 19.23 -26.99 4.84
N PRO A 124 18.48 -27.64 5.73
CA PRO A 124 17.95 -26.97 6.90
C PRO A 124 19.11 -26.46 7.75
N GLN A 125 19.16 -25.16 8.00
CA GLN A 125 20.15 -24.57 8.91
C GLN A 125 19.70 -24.84 10.34
N ARG A 126 20.53 -25.55 11.10
CA ARG A 126 20.35 -25.76 12.52
C ARG A 126 20.80 -24.46 13.21
N ASN A 127 19.87 -23.68 13.74
CA ASN A 127 20.20 -22.61 14.66
C ASN A 127 20.59 -23.28 15.99
N GLU A 128 21.87 -23.30 16.30
CA GLU A 128 22.34 -23.64 17.66
C GLU A 128 21.96 -22.46 18.56
N ALA A 129 21.11 -22.74 19.56
CA ALA A 129 20.72 -21.81 20.63
C ALA A 129 21.79 -21.75 21.70
#